data_b9f83b369d47b83555c36c6c3af8c886
#
_entry.id   b9f83b369d47b83555c36c6c3af8c886
#
_cell.length_a   1.000
_cell.length_b   1.000
_cell.length_c   1.000
_cell.angle_alpha   90.00
_cell.angle_beta   90.00
_cell.angle_gamma   90.00
#
_symmetry.space_group_name_H-M   'P 1'
#
loop_
_entity.id
_entity.type
_entity.pdbx_description
1 polymer ?
#
loop_
_entity_poly.entity_id
_entity_poly.type
_entity_poly.pdbx_seq_one_letter_code
_entity_poly.pdbx_strand_id
1 'polypeptide(L)'
;MLATLDVPFAVEATELAVDTAVESGQRLVVVNVSLVALMPASMAFGYSYLETEELTDALRAPAELAASFNVPVELLRVSSPHPADALLEVVSERDPGLLILGPDLARVRRRVYRKAVKRIRERATCLVWLAGD
;
A
#
# COMPACT_ATOMS: atom_id res chain seq x y z
N MET A 1 -4.06 8.45 1.23
CA MET A 1 -3.75 7.00 1.40
C MET A 1 -2.46 6.66 0.68
N LEU A 2 -1.57 5.96 1.32
CA LEU A 2 -0.32 5.45 0.75
C LEU A 2 -0.40 3.92 0.66
N ALA A 3 -0.15 3.35 -0.50
CA ALA A 3 -0.26 1.91 -0.72
C ALA A 3 0.97 1.32 -1.43
N THR A 4 1.27 0.08 -1.15
CA THR A 4 2.29 -0.71 -1.83
C THR A 4 1.82 -2.14 -2.06
N LEU A 5 2.52 -2.83 -2.96
CA LEU A 5 2.24 -4.21 -3.37
C LEU A 5 3.46 -5.10 -3.07
N ASP A 6 3.35 -5.97 -2.07
CA ASP A 6 4.34 -7.01 -1.75
C ASP A 6 5.77 -6.55 -1.43
N VAL A 7 6.03 -5.27 -1.43
CA VAL A 7 7.40 -4.72 -1.28
C VAL A 7 7.35 -3.48 -0.40
N PRO A 8 8.49 -3.02 0.12
CA PRO A 8 8.55 -1.76 0.85
C PRO A 8 8.10 -0.57 -0.01
N PHE A 9 7.84 0.55 0.65
CA PHE A 9 7.45 1.78 -0.01
C PHE A 9 8.67 2.49 -0.61
N ALA A 10 8.46 3.11 -1.77
CA ALA A 10 9.44 4.05 -2.30
C ALA A 10 9.56 5.26 -1.36
N VAL A 11 10.77 5.76 -1.15
CA VAL A 11 11.01 6.90 -0.25
C VAL A 11 10.24 8.13 -0.72
N GLU A 12 10.23 8.41 -2.01
CA GLU A 12 9.51 9.55 -2.59
C GLU A 12 8.00 9.49 -2.32
N ALA A 13 7.42 8.30 -2.44
CA ALA A 13 6.00 8.09 -2.18
C ALA A 13 5.65 8.33 -0.72
N THR A 14 6.49 7.84 0.18
CA THR A 14 6.32 8.02 1.62
C THR A 14 6.39 9.50 1.99
N GLU A 15 7.38 10.22 1.50
CA GLU A 15 7.53 11.64 1.75
C GLU A 15 6.35 12.45 1.21
N LEU A 16 5.91 12.16 -0.01
CA LEU A 16 4.75 12.83 -0.60
C LEU A 16 3.49 12.57 0.21
N ALA A 17 3.28 11.34 0.67
CA ALA A 17 2.09 10.99 1.46
C ALA A 17 2.07 11.72 2.80
N VAL A 18 3.19 11.77 3.49
CA VAL A 18 3.29 12.47 4.78
C VAL A 18 3.13 13.98 4.58
N ASP A 19 3.77 14.57 3.59
CA ASP A 19 3.64 16.00 3.29
C ASP A 19 2.19 16.37 2.97
N THR A 20 1.51 15.55 2.18
CA THR A 20 0.10 15.76 1.84
C THR A 20 -0.79 15.69 3.09
N ALA A 21 -0.53 14.73 3.98
CA ALA A 21 -1.26 14.61 5.23
C ALA A 21 -1.05 15.81 6.15
N VAL A 22 0.19 16.31 6.23
CA VAL A 22 0.52 17.51 7.00
C VAL A 22 -0.25 18.71 6.46
N GLU A 23 -0.20 18.93 5.15
CA GLU A 23 -0.86 20.08 4.52
C GLU A 23 -2.38 20.03 4.64
N SER A 24 -2.97 18.84 4.49
CA SER A 24 -4.43 18.68 4.56
C SER A 24 -4.98 18.60 5.99
N GLY A 25 -4.11 18.36 6.97
CA GLY A 25 -4.52 18.14 8.35
C GLY A 25 -5.27 16.82 8.57
N GLN A 26 -5.17 15.89 7.64
CA GLN A 26 -5.89 14.63 7.68
C GLN A 26 -5.01 13.48 8.14
N ARG A 27 -5.66 12.43 8.65
CA ARG A 27 -5.01 11.19 9.00
C ARG A 27 -4.46 10.49 7.74
N LEU A 28 -3.30 9.85 7.89
CA LEU A 28 -2.70 9.06 6.81
C LEU A 28 -3.10 7.59 6.97
N VAL A 29 -3.63 6.99 5.92
CA VAL A 29 -3.89 5.55 5.85
C VAL A 29 -2.77 4.92 5.02
N VAL A 30 -2.06 3.95 5.60
CA VAL A 30 -0.94 3.25 4.97
C VAL A 30 -1.32 1.79 4.80
N VAL A 31 -1.29 1.31 3.56
CA VAL A 31 -1.75 -0.03 3.20
C VAL A 31 -0.64 -0.80 2.51
N ASN A 32 -0.35 -2.00 3.00
CA ASN A 32 0.47 -2.97 2.29
C ASN A 32 -0.43 -4.10 1.81
N VAL A 33 -0.47 -4.33 0.50
CA VAL A 33 -1.25 -5.41 -0.10
C VAL A 33 -0.30 -6.49 -0.58
N SER A 34 -0.45 -7.70 -0.01
CA SER A 34 0.35 -8.86 -0.38
C SER A 34 -0.42 -9.74 -1.35
N LEU A 35 0.27 -10.17 -2.42
CA LEU A 35 -0.26 -11.17 -3.34
C LEU A 35 -0.10 -12.55 -2.72
N VAL A 36 -1.22 -13.23 -2.48
CA VAL A 36 -1.25 -14.59 -1.95
C VAL A 36 -1.73 -15.52 -3.06
N ALA A 37 -0.91 -16.52 -3.40
CA ALA A 37 -1.32 -17.55 -4.34
C ALA A 37 -2.39 -18.43 -3.70
N LEU A 38 -3.30 -18.98 -4.53
CA LEU A 38 -4.29 -19.95 -4.06
C LEU A 38 -3.58 -21.25 -3.73
N MET A 39 -3.34 -21.49 -2.44
CA MET A 39 -2.66 -22.67 -1.91
C MET A 39 -3.57 -23.46 -0.99
N PRO A 40 -3.27 -24.78 -0.78
CA PRO A 40 -3.92 -25.53 0.31
C PRO A 40 -3.75 -24.79 1.65
N ALA A 41 -4.76 -24.86 2.49
CA ALA A 41 -4.80 -24.11 3.75
C ALA A 41 -3.57 -24.34 4.64
N SER A 42 -3.03 -25.57 4.66
CA SER A 42 -1.85 -25.92 5.44
C SER A 42 -0.57 -25.20 4.97
N MET A 43 -0.45 -24.94 3.67
CA MET A 43 0.69 -24.22 3.11
C MET A 43 0.50 -22.71 3.24
N ALA A 44 -0.72 -22.24 3.07
CA ALA A 44 -1.05 -20.82 3.19
C ALA A 44 -0.79 -20.29 4.62
N PHE A 45 -1.07 -21.09 5.62
CA PHE A 45 -0.85 -20.72 7.02
C PHE A 45 0.64 -20.48 7.33
N GLY A 46 1.51 -21.39 6.92
CA GLY A 46 2.95 -21.25 7.13
C GLY A 46 3.55 -20.08 6.36
N TYR A 47 3.07 -19.86 5.16
CA TYR A 47 3.53 -18.77 4.31
C TYR A 47 3.16 -17.40 4.92
N SER A 48 1.94 -17.23 5.38
CA SER A 48 1.47 -15.98 6.01
C SER A 48 2.28 -15.63 7.25
N TYR A 49 2.69 -16.62 8.02
CA TYR A 49 3.49 -16.40 9.22
C TYR A 49 4.88 -15.83 8.90
N LEU A 50 5.53 -16.32 7.86
CA LEU A 50 6.85 -15.85 7.44
C LEU A 50 6.81 -14.42 6.87
N GLU A 51 5.75 -14.05 6.18
CA GLU A 51 5.59 -12.72 5.60
C GLU A 51 5.29 -11.63 6.62
N THR A 52 4.75 -11.98 7.76
CA THR A 52 4.27 -11.00 8.75
C THR A 52 5.37 -10.08 9.24
N GLU A 53 6.60 -10.57 9.44
CA GLU A 53 7.71 -9.74 9.89
C GLU A 53 8.16 -8.75 8.83
N GLU A 54 8.31 -9.17 7.58
CA GLU A 54 8.70 -8.30 6.46
C GLU A 54 7.65 -7.21 6.21
N LEU A 55 6.37 -7.56 6.28
CA LEU A 55 5.29 -6.60 6.10
C LEU A 55 5.24 -5.59 7.23
N THR A 56 5.51 -6.04 8.46
CA THR A 56 5.58 -5.13 9.61
C THR A 56 6.73 -4.15 9.45
N ASP A 57 7.89 -4.61 8.99
CA ASP A 57 9.05 -3.75 8.74
C ASP A 57 8.78 -2.77 7.60
N ALA A 58 8.08 -3.20 6.55
CA ALA A 58 7.73 -2.33 5.43
C ALA A 58 6.81 -1.17 5.86
N LEU A 59 5.91 -1.40 6.80
CA LEU A 59 5.01 -0.36 7.32
C LEU A 59 5.69 0.58 8.32
N ARG A 60 6.82 0.18 8.89
CA ARG A 60 7.50 0.96 9.94
C ARG A 60 8.00 2.31 9.45
N ALA A 61 8.65 2.38 8.29
CA ALA A 61 9.23 3.62 7.79
C ALA A 61 8.18 4.72 7.57
N PRO A 62 7.05 4.46 6.89
CA PRO A 62 5.99 5.46 6.79
C PRO A 62 5.41 5.87 8.14
N ALA A 63 5.24 4.93 9.06
CA ALA A 63 4.70 5.20 10.38
C ALA A 63 5.63 6.09 11.20
N GLU A 64 6.93 5.84 11.16
CA GLU A 64 7.93 6.63 11.87
C GLU A 64 8.02 8.06 11.30
N LEU A 65 8.01 8.19 9.98
CA LEU A 65 8.04 9.50 9.35
C LEU A 65 6.79 10.32 9.69
N ALA A 66 5.61 9.71 9.62
CA ALA A 66 4.36 10.37 9.97
C ALA A 66 4.37 10.80 11.44
N ALA A 67 4.85 9.94 12.34
CA ALA A 67 4.94 10.25 13.76
C ALA A 67 5.85 11.44 14.03
N SER A 68 6.94 11.59 13.27
CA SER A 68 7.86 12.71 13.42
C SER A 68 7.22 14.06 13.09
N PHE A 69 6.14 14.06 12.30
CA PHE A 69 5.36 15.25 11.99
C PHE A 69 4.02 15.30 12.72
N ASN A 70 3.83 14.44 13.71
CA ASN A 70 2.58 14.37 14.49
C ASN A 70 1.35 14.05 13.63
N VAL A 71 1.53 13.29 12.57
CA VAL A 71 0.43 12.86 11.68
C VAL A 71 -0.14 11.53 12.21
N PRO A 72 -1.45 11.47 12.54
CA PRO A 72 -2.08 10.21 12.92
C PRO A 72 -2.06 9.23 11.74
N VAL A 73 -1.76 7.96 12.03
CA VAL A 73 -1.60 6.91 11.01
C VAL A 73 -2.48 5.72 11.32
N GLU A 74 -3.13 5.18 10.30
CA GLU A 74 -3.77 3.87 10.34
C GLU A 74 -2.96 2.93 9.45
N LEU A 75 -2.48 1.82 10.00
CA LEU A 75 -1.66 0.84 9.28
C LEU A 75 -2.52 -0.38 8.95
N LEU A 76 -2.61 -0.72 7.67
CA LEU A 76 -3.38 -1.86 7.19
C LEU A 76 -2.49 -2.83 6.42
N ARG A 77 -2.66 -4.12 6.69
CA ARG A 77 -2.05 -5.21 5.92
C ARG A 77 -3.16 -6.07 5.36
N VAL A 78 -3.16 -6.23 4.04
CA VAL A 78 -4.18 -6.99 3.33
C VAL A 78 -3.50 -8.04 2.48
N SER A 79 -3.96 -9.28 2.56
CA SER A 79 -3.46 -10.37 1.72
C SER A 79 -4.58 -10.82 0.80
N SER A 80 -4.30 -10.92 -0.50
CA SER A 80 -5.33 -11.26 -1.48
C SER A 80 -4.70 -11.89 -2.72
N PRO A 81 -5.38 -12.85 -3.38
CA PRO A 81 -4.98 -13.31 -4.71
C PRO A 81 -5.23 -12.25 -5.79
N HIS A 82 -5.99 -11.19 -5.47
CA HIS A 82 -6.31 -10.09 -6.39
C HIS A 82 -5.97 -8.76 -5.72
N PRO A 83 -4.67 -8.38 -5.68
CA PRO A 83 -4.24 -7.23 -4.88
C PRO A 83 -4.84 -5.90 -5.31
N ALA A 84 -5.05 -5.69 -6.61
CA ALA A 84 -5.66 -4.44 -7.08
C ALA A 84 -7.10 -4.31 -6.60
N ASP A 85 -7.88 -5.38 -6.69
CA ASP A 85 -9.27 -5.38 -6.23
C ASP A 85 -9.36 -5.19 -4.71
N ALA A 86 -8.45 -5.82 -3.96
CA ALA A 86 -8.38 -5.65 -2.52
C ALA A 86 -8.06 -4.19 -2.14
N LEU A 87 -7.13 -3.57 -2.85
CA LEU A 87 -6.79 -2.17 -2.62
C LEU A 87 -7.98 -1.25 -2.95
N LEU A 88 -8.67 -1.51 -4.06
CA LEU A 88 -9.85 -0.73 -4.44
C LEU A 88 -10.97 -0.84 -3.40
N GLU A 89 -11.12 -1.99 -2.77
CA GLU A 89 -12.06 -2.18 -1.67
C GLU A 89 -11.71 -1.29 -0.47
N VAL A 90 -10.43 -1.24 -0.09
CA VAL A 90 -9.96 -0.35 0.98
C VAL A 90 -10.19 1.11 0.61
N VAL A 91 -9.90 1.50 -0.63
CA VAL A 91 -10.16 2.85 -1.14
C VAL A 91 -11.65 3.20 -1.01
N SER A 92 -12.53 2.28 -1.37
CA SER A 92 -13.98 2.47 -1.24
C SER A 92 -14.41 2.68 0.21
N GLU A 93 -13.85 1.91 1.13
CA GLU A 93 -14.19 2.00 2.56
C GLU A 93 -13.65 3.27 3.22
N ARG A 94 -12.46 3.71 2.86
CA ARG A 94 -11.79 4.85 3.49
C ARG A 94 -12.02 6.17 2.77
N ASP A 95 -12.47 6.13 1.53
CA ASP A 95 -12.77 7.28 0.69
C ASP A 95 -11.68 8.38 0.73
N PRO A 96 -10.43 8.05 0.38
CA PRO A 96 -9.36 9.04 0.37
C PRO A 96 -9.53 10.02 -0.80
N GLY A 97 -9.06 11.25 -0.62
CA GLY A 97 -9.01 12.22 -1.72
C GLY A 97 -7.89 11.93 -2.71
N LEU A 98 -6.81 11.31 -2.23
CA LEU A 98 -5.64 10.95 -3.03
C LEU A 98 -5.14 9.57 -2.64
N LEU A 99 -4.94 8.72 -3.63
CA LEU A 99 -4.26 7.43 -3.49
C LEU A 99 -2.86 7.54 -4.07
N ILE A 100 -1.85 7.31 -3.25
CA ILE A 100 -0.46 7.24 -3.67
C ILE A 100 -0.06 5.77 -3.73
N LEU A 101 0.13 5.23 -4.92
CA LEU A 101 0.60 3.86 -5.12
C LEU A 101 2.11 3.91 -5.33
N GLY A 102 2.85 3.60 -4.27
CA GLY A 102 4.27 3.86 -4.24
C GLY A 102 5.13 2.69 -3.77
N PRO A 103 5.10 1.55 -4.48
CA PRO A 103 6.03 0.46 -4.18
C PRO A 103 7.44 0.83 -4.60
N ASP A 104 8.43 0.22 -3.96
CA ASP A 104 9.81 0.29 -4.39
C ASP A 104 9.94 -0.39 -5.77
N LEU A 105 10.11 0.39 -6.82
CA LEU A 105 10.13 -0.11 -8.20
C LEU A 105 11.31 -1.01 -8.51
N ALA A 106 12.39 -0.95 -7.73
CA ALA A 106 13.53 -1.85 -7.87
C ALA A 106 13.21 -3.26 -7.39
N ARG A 107 12.20 -3.43 -6.54
CA ARG A 107 11.85 -4.69 -5.89
C ARG A 107 10.51 -5.27 -6.35
N VAL A 108 9.58 -4.44 -6.80
CA VAL A 108 8.25 -4.91 -7.20
C VAL A 108 8.32 -5.67 -8.52
N ARG A 109 7.48 -6.69 -8.66
CA ARG A 109 7.33 -7.42 -9.92
C ARG A 109 6.62 -6.51 -10.93
N ARG A 110 7.29 -6.17 -12.02
CA ARG A 110 6.77 -5.23 -13.01
C ARG A 110 5.42 -5.64 -13.59
N ARG A 111 5.24 -6.93 -13.87
CA ARG A 111 3.97 -7.44 -14.41
C ARG A 111 2.82 -7.26 -13.43
N VAL A 112 3.05 -7.57 -12.16
CA VAL A 112 2.06 -7.39 -11.09
C VAL A 112 1.73 -5.90 -10.94
N TYR A 113 2.74 -5.05 -10.92
CA TYR A 113 2.57 -3.61 -10.78
C TYR A 113 1.77 -3.02 -11.95
N ARG A 114 2.13 -3.33 -13.19
CA ARG A 114 1.43 -2.83 -14.38
C ARG A 114 -0.03 -3.25 -14.40
N LYS A 115 -0.30 -4.50 -14.07
CA LYS A 115 -1.67 -5.03 -14.01
C LYS A 115 -2.49 -4.30 -12.95
N ALA A 116 -1.90 -4.09 -11.78
CA ALA A 116 -2.55 -3.36 -10.69
C ALA A 116 -2.82 -1.90 -11.06
N VAL A 117 -1.84 -1.22 -11.65
CA VAL A 117 -1.97 0.17 -12.10
C VAL A 117 -3.12 0.31 -13.10
N LYS A 118 -3.18 -0.56 -14.08
CA LYS A 118 -4.25 -0.54 -15.08
C LYS A 118 -5.62 -0.67 -14.42
N ARG A 119 -5.77 -1.61 -13.51
CA ARG A 119 -7.03 -1.87 -12.80
C ARG A 119 -7.43 -0.68 -11.92
N ILE A 120 -6.46 -0.12 -11.21
CA ILE A 120 -6.69 1.02 -10.33
C ILE A 120 -7.10 2.26 -11.13
N ARG A 121 -6.42 2.54 -12.24
CA ARG A 121 -6.79 3.68 -13.11
C ARG A 121 -8.19 3.55 -13.67
N GLU A 122 -8.62 2.34 -14.02
CA GLU A 122 -9.95 2.11 -14.56
C GLU A 122 -11.06 2.25 -13.53
N ARG A 123 -10.78 2.00 -12.26
CA ARG A 123 -11.81 1.85 -11.24
C ARG A 123 -11.74 2.81 -10.05
N ALA A 124 -10.62 3.44 -9.82
CA ALA A 124 -10.49 4.37 -8.71
C ALA A 124 -11.37 5.61 -8.92
N THR A 125 -12.03 6.03 -7.84
CA THR A 125 -12.90 7.22 -7.85
C THR A 125 -12.19 8.46 -7.29
N CYS A 126 -10.94 8.32 -6.86
CA CYS A 126 -10.12 9.41 -6.32
C CYS A 126 -8.95 9.70 -7.26
N LEU A 127 -8.21 10.77 -6.96
CA LEU A 127 -6.95 11.06 -7.63
C LEU A 127 -5.93 9.99 -7.31
N VAL A 128 -5.12 9.60 -8.30
CA VAL A 128 -4.10 8.57 -8.16
C VAL A 128 -2.75 9.13 -8.58
N TRP A 129 -1.77 9.02 -7.68
CA TRP A 129 -0.37 9.29 -7.98
C TRP A 129 0.37 7.95 -8.02
N LEU A 130 1.23 7.77 -9.04
CA LEU A 130 1.94 6.51 -9.26
C LEU A 130 3.45 6.71 -9.17
N ALA A 131 4.13 5.81 -8.49
CA ALA A 131 5.58 5.80 -8.44
C ALA A 131 6.15 5.59 -9.86
N GLY A 132 7.15 6.36 -10.23
CA GLY A 132 7.84 6.24 -11.51
C GLY A 132 7.14 6.89 -12.70
N ASP A 133 6.06 7.59 -12.46
CA ASP A 133 5.33 8.34 -13.52
C ASP A 133 5.83 9.77 -13.62
#